data_2f21ba46c822b70f88e009b137211af8
#
_entry.id   2f21ba46c822b70f88e009b137211af8
#
_cell.length_a   1.000
_cell.length_b   1.000
_cell.length_c   1.000
_cell.angle_alpha   90.00
_cell.angle_beta   90.00
_cell.angle_gamma   90.00
#
_symmetry.space_group_name_H-M   'P 1'
#
loop_
_entity.id
_entity.type
_entity.pdbx_description
1 polymer ?
#
loop_
_entity_poly.entity_id
_entity_poly.type
_entity_poly.pdbx_seq_one_letter_code
_entity_poly.pdbx_strand_id
1 'polypeptide(L)'
;MTQDLPRKGRSRNATADLLKGLAVLFMIQVHVLEQFGTTDSYGSLIGNISLFLGGPFCAPVFLAVMGYFLVTDRHTFSYFLKRGIYLFLGGVALNAARSAHLLIQIFAGKVNLAPLDYIFGADILTLAGLSLIIVGLLRMVFREATFAWFITALLVALVGPYLPGLTDSLPVSPYLTAFFWNTGAWSYFPVFPWLGYVLIGYAFRLFMKQPSFQEFIAKEHFRYFIMGIWVMILITIPWASGITRHLTGTGGYYHHGILFFGWALLFMAGYLRFTEWLQNHQGEQSFLRMVRWFGQHVTLVYVIQWLIIGNLAPVFYQSQNVFQMVLWFGFITLITALLSLAYLKIRGFFQGLHHG
;
A
#
# COMPACT_ATOMS: atom_id res chain seq x y z
N MET A 1 19.57 -42.91 11.18
CA MET A 1 18.56 -42.18 12.00
C MET A 1 18.96 -40.73 12.03
N THR A 2 18.56 -39.95 11.03
CA THR A 2 18.75 -38.49 10.96
C THR A 2 17.51 -37.86 11.56
N GLN A 3 17.64 -37.29 12.76
CA GLN A 3 16.58 -36.52 13.43
C GLN A 3 16.30 -35.28 12.57
N ASP A 4 15.12 -35.25 11.97
CA ASP A 4 14.53 -34.02 11.40
C ASP A 4 14.29 -33.04 12.55
N LEU A 5 15.22 -32.07 12.70
CA LEU A 5 15.03 -30.94 13.57
C LEU A 5 13.82 -30.13 13.06
N PRO A 6 12.86 -29.79 13.93
CA PRO A 6 11.69 -29.00 13.53
C PRO A 6 12.15 -27.69 12.91
N ARG A 7 11.70 -27.38 11.68
CA ARG A 7 11.96 -26.12 11.00
C ARG A 7 11.58 -24.98 11.94
N LYS A 8 12.57 -24.29 12.51
CA LYS A 8 12.37 -23.06 13.28
C LYS A 8 11.56 -22.10 12.42
N GLY A 9 10.28 -21.94 12.73
CA GLY A 9 9.41 -21.00 12.06
C GLY A 9 10.09 -19.61 12.12
N ARG A 10 10.24 -18.97 10.96
CA ARG A 10 10.80 -17.60 10.86
C ARG A 10 10.02 -16.73 11.82
N SER A 11 10.66 -16.23 12.88
CA SER A 11 10.00 -15.35 13.84
C SER A 11 9.40 -14.17 13.08
N ARG A 12 8.07 -13.98 13.21
CA ARG A 12 7.37 -12.88 12.55
C ARG A 12 7.87 -11.55 13.11
N ASN A 13 8.03 -10.56 12.25
CA ASN A 13 8.38 -9.22 12.68
C ASN A 13 7.11 -8.49 13.16
N ALA A 14 6.94 -8.41 14.48
CA ALA A 14 5.76 -7.82 15.12
C ALA A 14 5.57 -6.33 14.75
N THR A 15 6.66 -5.56 14.63
CA THR A 15 6.61 -4.16 14.19
C THR A 15 6.09 -4.05 12.75
N ALA A 16 6.57 -4.89 11.84
CA ALA A 16 6.09 -4.89 10.46
C ALA A 16 4.61 -5.31 10.37
N ASP A 17 4.17 -6.25 11.20
CA ASP A 17 2.76 -6.65 11.26
C ASP A 17 1.90 -5.52 11.84
N LEU A 18 2.40 -4.77 12.84
CA LEU A 18 1.71 -3.61 13.39
C LEU A 18 1.61 -2.46 12.38
N LEU A 19 2.70 -2.13 11.66
CA LEU A 19 2.71 -1.14 10.59
C LEU A 19 1.67 -1.46 9.51
N LYS A 20 1.66 -2.69 8.99
CA LYS A 20 0.69 -3.14 7.98
C LYS A 20 -0.74 -3.12 8.52
N GLY A 21 -0.93 -3.48 9.78
CA GLY A 21 -2.25 -3.50 10.41
C GLY A 21 -2.85 -2.11 10.57
N LEU A 22 -2.07 -1.15 11.04
CA LEU A 22 -2.48 0.26 11.10
C LEU A 22 -2.79 0.79 9.69
N ALA A 23 -1.91 0.52 8.73
CA ALA A 23 -2.12 0.94 7.34
C ALA A 23 -3.42 0.37 6.75
N VAL A 24 -3.78 -0.90 7.04
CA VAL A 24 -5.06 -1.49 6.59
C VAL A 24 -6.26 -0.78 7.22
N LEU A 25 -6.22 -0.48 8.50
CA LEU A 25 -7.33 0.23 9.16
C LEU A 25 -7.51 1.64 8.60
N PHE A 26 -6.39 2.36 8.40
CA PHE A 26 -6.41 3.68 7.77
C PHE A 26 -6.87 3.63 6.31
N MET A 27 -6.56 2.56 5.59
CA MET A 27 -7.02 2.33 4.24
C MET A 27 -8.56 2.10 4.19
N ILE A 28 -9.13 1.27 5.08
CA ILE A 28 -10.58 1.05 5.11
C ILE A 28 -11.31 2.37 5.35
N GLN A 29 -10.86 3.19 6.31
CA GLN A 29 -11.54 4.44 6.64
C GLN A 29 -11.46 5.48 5.50
N VAL A 30 -10.32 5.58 4.79
CA VAL A 30 -10.21 6.52 3.67
C VAL A 30 -11.04 6.06 2.47
N HIS A 31 -11.12 4.75 2.19
CA HIS A 31 -11.97 4.24 1.13
C HIS A 31 -13.46 4.46 1.41
N VAL A 32 -13.88 4.39 2.69
CA VAL A 32 -15.25 4.76 3.09
C VAL A 32 -15.49 6.24 2.81
N LEU A 33 -14.56 7.12 3.14
CA LEU A 33 -14.66 8.54 2.82
C LEU A 33 -14.74 8.76 1.31
N GLU A 34 -13.82 8.18 0.54
CA GLU A 34 -13.71 8.38 -0.91
C GLU A 34 -14.93 7.87 -1.68
N GLN A 35 -15.55 6.79 -1.22
CA GLN A 35 -16.67 6.20 -1.93
C GLN A 35 -18.03 6.68 -1.43
N PHE A 36 -18.19 6.97 -0.14
CA PHE A 36 -19.49 7.26 0.45
C PHE A 36 -19.64 8.71 0.92
N GLY A 37 -18.54 9.40 1.28
CA GLY A 37 -18.58 10.74 1.89
C GLY A 37 -19.13 11.81 0.97
N THR A 38 -20.02 12.69 1.50
CA THR A 38 -20.43 13.91 0.79
C THR A 38 -19.26 14.87 0.61
N THR A 39 -19.40 15.85 -0.30
CA THR A 39 -18.39 16.90 -0.50
C THR A 39 -18.08 17.66 0.80
N ASP A 40 -19.10 17.93 1.62
CA ASP A 40 -18.93 18.57 2.94
C ASP A 40 -18.15 17.69 3.91
N SER A 41 -18.38 16.37 3.88
CA SER A 41 -17.63 15.41 4.68
C SER A 41 -16.15 15.40 4.29
N TYR A 42 -15.85 15.48 2.99
CA TYR A 42 -14.49 15.59 2.46
C TYR A 42 -13.78 16.86 2.93
N GLY A 43 -14.46 18.02 2.91
CA GLY A 43 -13.94 19.32 3.33
C GLY A 43 -13.84 19.49 4.85
N SER A 44 -14.45 18.61 5.63
CA SER A 44 -14.45 18.68 7.09
C SER A 44 -13.06 18.39 7.70
N LEU A 45 -12.85 18.79 8.96
CA LEU A 45 -11.63 18.46 9.70
C LEU A 45 -11.42 16.94 9.77
N ILE A 46 -12.49 16.17 10.01
CA ILE A 46 -12.44 14.69 10.08
C ILE A 46 -12.10 14.10 8.70
N GLY A 47 -12.67 14.66 7.62
CA GLY A 47 -12.32 14.27 6.26
C GLY A 47 -10.83 14.51 5.95
N ASN A 48 -10.30 15.67 6.29
CA ASN A 48 -8.88 16.00 6.10
C ASN A 48 -7.95 15.08 6.92
N ILE A 49 -8.31 14.76 8.18
CA ILE A 49 -7.58 13.78 9.00
C ILE A 49 -7.64 12.40 8.33
N SER A 50 -8.80 11.99 7.84
CA SER A 50 -9.01 10.74 7.16
C SER A 50 -8.13 10.61 5.91
N LEU A 51 -8.10 11.63 5.05
CA LEU A 51 -7.25 11.66 3.87
C LEU A 51 -5.76 11.62 4.22
N PHE A 52 -5.34 12.31 5.29
CA PHE A 52 -3.98 12.26 5.75
C PHE A 52 -3.58 10.86 6.26
N LEU A 53 -4.43 10.23 7.08
CA LEU A 53 -4.19 8.87 7.57
C LEU A 53 -4.21 7.84 6.43
N GLY A 54 -5.08 8.01 5.43
CA GLY A 54 -5.15 7.17 4.23
C GLY A 54 -4.01 7.37 3.24
N GLY A 55 -3.31 8.51 3.30
CA GLY A 55 -2.20 8.86 2.41
C GLY A 55 -0.86 8.23 2.85
N PRO A 56 0.00 8.98 3.57
CA PRO A 56 1.38 8.58 3.85
C PRO A 56 1.50 7.34 4.76
N PHE A 57 0.49 7.02 5.57
CA PHE A 57 0.47 5.82 6.42
C PHE A 57 0.12 4.54 5.68
N CYS A 58 -0.46 4.60 4.48
CA CYS A 58 -1.00 3.44 3.78
C CYS A 58 -0.10 2.96 2.64
N ALA A 59 -0.30 3.45 1.43
CA ALA A 59 0.35 2.91 0.24
C ALA A 59 1.89 2.97 0.31
N PRO A 60 2.55 4.08 0.72
CA PRO A 60 4.00 4.11 0.87
C PRO A 60 4.51 3.04 1.83
N VAL A 61 3.83 2.86 2.97
CA VAL A 61 4.21 1.87 3.99
C VAL A 61 4.05 0.43 3.47
N PHE A 62 2.93 0.11 2.82
CA PHE A 62 2.73 -1.22 2.23
C PHE A 62 3.81 -1.57 1.22
N LEU A 63 4.11 -0.66 0.32
CA LEU A 63 5.09 -0.87 -0.74
C LEU A 63 6.50 -0.99 -0.18
N ALA A 64 6.88 -0.13 0.77
CA ALA A 64 8.18 -0.21 1.42
C ALA A 64 8.35 -1.49 2.24
N VAL A 65 7.34 -1.89 3.00
CA VAL A 65 7.35 -3.18 3.75
C VAL A 65 7.40 -4.35 2.78
N MET A 66 6.66 -4.30 1.66
CA MET A 66 6.76 -5.33 0.60
C MET A 66 8.21 -5.42 0.10
N GLY A 67 8.81 -4.31 -0.31
CA GLY A 67 10.19 -4.26 -0.79
C GLY A 67 11.20 -4.82 0.22
N TYR A 68 11.06 -4.48 1.49
CA TYR A 68 11.91 -4.97 2.57
C TYR A 68 11.92 -6.52 2.67
N PHE A 69 10.77 -7.15 2.49
CA PHE A 69 10.65 -8.60 2.56
C PHE A 69 10.99 -9.35 1.25
N LEU A 70 11.19 -8.63 0.13
CA LEU A 70 11.62 -9.22 -1.14
C LEU A 70 13.11 -9.57 -1.16
N VAL A 71 13.92 -9.04 -0.25
CA VAL A 71 15.35 -9.40 -0.13
C VAL A 71 15.47 -10.82 0.41
N THR A 72 15.71 -11.77 -0.48
CA THR A 72 15.85 -13.19 -0.16
C THR A 72 16.71 -13.88 -1.21
N ASP A 73 17.58 -14.80 -0.78
CA ASP A 73 18.46 -15.57 -1.67
C ASP A 73 17.77 -16.84 -2.21
N ARG A 74 16.58 -17.16 -1.68
CA ARG A 74 15.88 -18.41 -1.95
C ARG A 74 15.06 -18.42 -3.24
N HIS A 75 14.83 -17.27 -3.89
CA HIS A 75 13.91 -17.15 -5.02
C HIS A 75 14.62 -16.75 -6.30
N THR A 76 14.38 -17.52 -7.36
CA THR A 76 14.85 -17.25 -8.73
C THR A 76 13.98 -16.19 -9.41
N PHE A 77 14.44 -15.66 -10.54
CA PHE A 77 13.63 -14.75 -11.39
C PHE A 77 12.29 -15.37 -11.78
N SER A 78 12.26 -16.64 -12.11
CA SER A 78 11.01 -17.36 -12.45
C SER A 78 9.96 -17.29 -11.33
N TYR A 79 10.37 -17.33 -10.08
CA TYR A 79 9.45 -17.13 -8.94
C TYR A 79 8.85 -15.72 -8.93
N PHE A 80 9.69 -14.68 -9.10
CA PHE A 80 9.24 -13.30 -9.15
C PHE A 80 8.29 -13.06 -10.33
N LEU A 81 8.62 -13.58 -11.50
CA LEU A 81 7.80 -13.47 -12.70
C LEU A 81 6.43 -14.13 -12.51
N LYS A 82 6.40 -15.40 -12.13
CA LYS A 82 5.14 -16.14 -11.91
C LYS A 82 4.26 -15.45 -10.87
N ARG A 83 4.84 -15.13 -9.72
CA ARG A 83 4.10 -14.47 -8.64
C ARG A 83 3.64 -13.06 -9.02
N GLY A 84 4.45 -12.32 -9.76
CA GLY A 84 4.11 -11.00 -10.27
C GLY A 84 2.94 -11.05 -11.25
N ILE A 85 2.94 -12.00 -12.21
CA ILE A 85 1.83 -12.22 -13.14
C ILE A 85 0.54 -12.59 -12.38
N TYR A 86 0.61 -13.55 -11.44
CA TYR A 86 -0.57 -13.93 -10.65
C TYR A 86 -1.15 -12.75 -9.87
N LEU A 87 -0.28 -11.91 -9.28
CA LEU A 87 -0.72 -10.76 -8.50
C LEU A 87 -1.31 -9.66 -9.40
N PHE A 88 -0.70 -9.42 -10.56
CA PHE A 88 -1.21 -8.48 -11.56
C PHE A 88 -2.60 -8.89 -12.07
N LEU A 89 -2.74 -10.13 -12.52
CA LEU A 89 -4.03 -10.67 -13.00
C LEU A 89 -5.07 -10.70 -11.87
N GLY A 90 -4.65 -11.04 -10.65
CA GLY A 90 -5.50 -10.97 -9.47
C GLY A 90 -5.97 -9.55 -9.16
N GLY A 91 -5.14 -8.53 -9.41
CA GLY A 91 -5.51 -7.12 -9.29
C GLY A 91 -6.57 -6.71 -10.32
N VAL A 92 -6.39 -7.09 -11.59
CA VAL A 92 -7.39 -6.84 -12.65
C VAL A 92 -8.71 -7.57 -12.34
N ALA A 93 -8.64 -8.82 -11.91
CA ALA A 93 -9.82 -9.57 -11.50
C ALA A 93 -10.54 -8.94 -10.30
N LEU A 94 -9.78 -8.44 -9.31
CA LEU A 94 -10.35 -7.72 -8.16
C LEU A 94 -11.03 -6.41 -8.61
N ASN A 95 -10.44 -5.66 -9.54
CA ASN A 95 -11.05 -4.44 -10.06
C ASN A 95 -12.41 -4.74 -10.70
N ALA A 96 -12.52 -5.78 -11.52
CA ALA A 96 -13.78 -6.21 -12.11
C ALA A 96 -14.78 -6.66 -11.01
N ALA A 97 -14.34 -7.45 -10.04
CA ALA A 97 -15.19 -7.99 -8.99
C ALA A 97 -15.70 -6.92 -8.00
N ARG A 98 -14.85 -5.95 -7.60
CA ARG A 98 -15.26 -4.83 -6.74
C ARG A 98 -16.19 -3.85 -7.43
N SER A 99 -16.11 -3.76 -8.75
CA SER A 99 -16.95 -2.89 -9.58
C SER A 99 -18.15 -3.63 -10.19
N ALA A 100 -18.42 -4.89 -9.80
CA ALA A 100 -19.42 -5.72 -10.46
C ALA A 100 -20.83 -5.08 -10.47
N HIS A 101 -21.25 -4.48 -9.37
CA HIS A 101 -22.55 -3.78 -9.30
C HIS A 101 -22.59 -2.60 -10.28
N LEU A 102 -21.54 -1.77 -10.35
CA LEU A 102 -21.46 -0.66 -11.28
C LEU A 102 -21.40 -1.14 -12.75
N LEU A 103 -20.63 -2.19 -13.03
CA LEU A 103 -20.54 -2.77 -14.38
C LEU A 103 -21.89 -3.31 -14.85
N ILE A 104 -22.66 -3.94 -13.98
CA ILE A 104 -24.03 -4.36 -14.28
C ILE A 104 -24.90 -3.16 -14.67
N GLN A 105 -24.82 -2.04 -13.94
CA GLN A 105 -25.56 -0.81 -14.27
C GLN A 105 -25.13 -0.20 -15.61
N ILE A 106 -23.82 -0.20 -15.92
CA ILE A 106 -23.29 0.27 -17.21
C ILE A 106 -23.81 -0.59 -18.36
N PHE A 107 -23.69 -1.93 -18.26
CA PHE A 107 -24.17 -2.84 -19.30
C PHE A 107 -25.70 -2.85 -19.45
N ALA A 108 -26.43 -2.53 -18.38
CA ALA A 108 -27.89 -2.34 -18.44
C ALA A 108 -28.30 -0.96 -19.02
N GLY A 109 -27.33 -0.10 -19.41
CA GLY A 109 -27.59 1.24 -19.95
C GLY A 109 -28.13 2.25 -18.92
N LYS A 110 -28.03 1.95 -17.62
CA LYS A 110 -28.48 2.85 -16.56
C LYS A 110 -27.47 3.96 -16.24
N VAL A 111 -26.20 3.72 -16.54
CA VAL A 111 -25.10 4.65 -16.28
C VAL A 111 -24.20 4.70 -17.53
N ASN A 112 -23.87 5.90 -17.99
CA ASN A 112 -23.00 6.10 -19.15
C ASN A 112 -21.55 6.33 -18.71
N LEU A 113 -20.82 5.27 -18.44
CA LEU A 113 -19.40 5.26 -18.08
C LEU A 113 -18.66 4.20 -18.90
N ALA A 114 -17.35 4.38 -19.10
CA ALA A 114 -16.52 3.41 -19.80
C ALA A 114 -16.18 2.21 -18.88
N PRO A 115 -16.63 0.99 -19.18
CA PRO A 115 -16.43 -0.17 -18.31
C PRO A 115 -14.96 -0.54 -18.15
N LEU A 116 -14.11 -0.26 -19.13
CA LEU A 116 -12.68 -0.58 -19.09
C LEU A 116 -11.91 0.22 -18.03
N ASP A 117 -12.35 1.43 -17.69
CA ASP A 117 -11.75 2.25 -16.63
C ASP A 117 -11.82 1.54 -15.27
N TYR A 118 -12.88 0.79 -15.04
CA TYR A 118 -13.13 0.04 -13.80
C TYR A 118 -12.47 -1.33 -13.79
N ILE A 119 -12.15 -1.90 -14.93
CA ILE A 119 -11.50 -3.20 -15.07
C ILE A 119 -9.97 -3.02 -15.09
N PHE A 120 -9.47 -2.10 -15.90
CA PHE A 120 -8.03 -1.88 -16.10
C PHE A 120 -7.46 -0.72 -15.27
N GLY A 121 -8.11 -0.36 -14.17
CA GLY A 121 -7.57 0.61 -13.23
C GLY A 121 -6.21 0.17 -12.67
N ALA A 122 -5.24 1.10 -12.67
CA ALA A 122 -3.93 0.86 -12.06
C ALA A 122 -4.04 0.98 -10.55
N ASP A 123 -4.26 -0.14 -9.87
CA ASP A 123 -4.42 -0.24 -8.42
C ASP A 123 -3.15 -0.80 -7.75
N ILE A 124 -3.07 -0.74 -6.44
CA ILE A 124 -1.90 -1.16 -5.66
C ILE A 124 -1.56 -2.65 -5.86
N LEU A 125 -2.55 -3.51 -6.16
CA LEU A 125 -2.31 -4.93 -6.39
C LEU A 125 -1.66 -5.19 -7.76
N THR A 126 -2.10 -4.47 -8.80
CA THR A 126 -1.48 -4.52 -10.13
C THR A 126 -0.06 -3.94 -10.09
N LEU A 127 0.14 -2.83 -9.37
CA LEU A 127 1.46 -2.28 -9.08
C LEU A 127 2.36 -3.28 -8.35
N ALA A 128 1.86 -3.94 -7.31
CA ALA A 128 2.63 -4.94 -6.57
C ALA A 128 3.07 -6.10 -7.48
N GLY A 129 2.20 -6.53 -8.42
CA GLY A 129 2.54 -7.52 -9.43
C GLY A 129 3.68 -7.07 -10.35
N LEU A 130 3.56 -5.88 -10.95
CA LEU A 130 4.61 -5.28 -11.79
C LEU A 130 5.91 -5.06 -11.00
N SER A 131 5.81 -4.57 -9.77
CA SER A 131 6.97 -4.36 -8.89
C SER A 131 7.74 -5.65 -8.63
N LEU A 132 7.05 -6.78 -8.43
CA LEU A 132 7.71 -8.09 -8.29
C LEU A 132 8.54 -8.43 -9.53
N ILE A 133 7.97 -8.27 -10.73
CA ILE A 133 8.66 -8.56 -11.99
C ILE A 133 9.88 -7.65 -12.14
N ILE A 134 9.71 -6.34 -11.94
CA ILE A 134 10.78 -5.35 -12.08
C ILE A 134 11.89 -5.59 -11.05
N VAL A 135 11.56 -5.83 -9.78
CA VAL A 135 12.54 -6.18 -8.74
C VAL A 135 13.26 -7.47 -9.11
N GLY A 136 12.56 -8.47 -9.64
CA GLY A 136 13.17 -9.71 -10.12
C GLY A 136 14.22 -9.47 -11.20
N LEU A 137 13.95 -8.58 -12.18
CA LEU A 137 14.89 -8.16 -13.22
C LEU A 137 16.08 -7.36 -12.65
N LEU A 138 15.80 -6.36 -11.82
CA LEU A 138 16.84 -5.52 -11.22
C LEU A 138 17.80 -6.33 -10.33
N ARG A 139 17.32 -7.38 -9.67
CA ARG A 139 18.19 -8.29 -8.90
C ARG A 139 19.24 -8.99 -9.74
N MET A 140 18.97 -9.28 -11.00
CA MET A 140 19.94 -9.90 -11.91
C MET A 140 21.12 -8.95 -12.20
N VAL A 141 20.86 -7.63 -12.18
CA VAL A 141 21.84 -6.58 -12.48
C VAL A 141 22.49 -6.05 -11.21
N PHE A 142 21.70 -5.61 -10.25
CA PHE A 142 22.21 -4.87 -9.07
C PHE A 142 22.68 -5.78 -7.95
N ARG A 143 22.19 -7.02 -7.90
CA ARG A 143 22.52 -7.97 -6.81
C ARG A 143 22.40 -7.30 -5.43
N GLU A 144 23.50 -7.14 -4.69
CA GLU A 144 23.57 -6.52 -3.37
C GLU A 144 24.09 -5.07 -3.40
N ALA A 145 24.19 -4.44 -4.57
CA ALA A 145 24.63 -3.05 -4.71
C ALA A 145 23.59 -2.08 -4.11
N THR A 146 23.62 -1.92 -2.80
CA THR A 146 22.63 -1.18 -2.00
C THR A 146 22.36 0.23 -2.54
N PHE A 147 23.41 0.96 -2.93
CA PHE A 147 23.29 2.30 -3.47
C PHE A 147 22.61 2.31 -4.86
N ALA A 148 22.79 1.27 -5.69
CA ALA A 148 22.11 1.20 -6.98
C ALA A 148 20.57 1.11 -6.79
N TRP A 149 20.12 0.33 -5.83
CA TRP A 149 18.69 0.25 -5.47
C TRP A 149 18.16 1.59 -4.97
N PHE A 150 18.91 2.26 -4.09
CA PHE A 150 18.53 3.54 -3.53
C PHE A 150 18.46 4.65 -4.61
N ILE A 151 19.49 4.75 -5.47
CA ILE A 151 19.52 5.74 -6.56
C ILE A 151 18.39 5.47 -7.56
N THR A 152 18.15 4.20 -7.93
CA THR A 152 17.04 3.86 -8.83
C THR A 152 15.68 4.25 -8.25
N ALA A 153 15.48 4.11 -6.95
CA ALA A 153 14.25 4.57 -6.29
C ALA A 153 14.06 6.10 -6.44
N LEU A 154 15.12 6.88 -6.22
CA LEU A 154 15.08 8.33 -6.40
C LEU A 154 14.83 8.72 -7.86
N LEU A 155 15.47 8.04 -8.81
CA LEU A 155 15.25 8.27 -10.25
C LEU A 155 13.81 7.97 -10.68
N VAL A 156 13.23 6.89 -10.20
CA VAL A 156 11.82 6.54 -10.46
C VAL A 156 10.89 7.65 -9.97
N ALA A 157 11.12 8.18 -8.75
CA ALA A 157 10.31 9.27 -8.21
C ALA A 157 10.56 10.61 -8.91
N LEU A 158 11.79 10.86 -9.36
CA LEU A 158 12.16 12.09 -10.06
C LEU A 158 11.56 12.15 -11.47
N VAL A 159 11.64 11.05 -12.21
CA VAL A 159 11.25 11.00 -13.63
C VAL A 159 9.73 10.90 -13.81
N GLY A 160 9.03 10.29 -12.85
CA GLY A 160 7.59 10.00 -12.94
C GLY A 160 6.72 11.15 -13.46
N PRO A 161 6.79 12.37 -12.91
CA PRO A 161 5.96 13.50 -13.33
C PRO A 161 6.19 13.99 -14.76
N TYR A 162 7.33 13.66 -15.36
CA TYR A 162 7.69 14.12 -16.72
C TYR A 162 7.31 13.13 -17.82
N LEU A 163 7.06 11.85 -17.47
CA LEU A 163 6.77 10.80 -18.45
C LEU A 163 5.47 11.04 -19.24
N PRO A 164 4.37 11.51 -18.66
CA PRO A 164 3.15 11.77 -19.41
C PRO A 164 3.40 12.68 -20.63
N GLY A 165 3.98 13.85 -20.42
CA GLY A 165 4.26 14.80 -21.49
C GLY A 165 5.21 14.28 -22.59
N LEU A 166 6.10 13.33 -22.26
CA LEU A 166 7.00 12.72 -23.23
C LEU A 166 6.32 11.64 -24.09
N THR A 167 5.20 11.09 -23.62
CA THR A 167 4.58 9.90 -24.22
C THR A 167 3.21 10.16 -24.82
N ASP A 168 2.65 11.36 -24.67
CA ASP A 168 1.32 11.73 -25.17
C ASP A 168 1.17 11.54 -26.69
N SER A 169 2.27 11.64 -27.45
CA SER A 169 2.30 11.41 -28.90
C SER A 169 2.50 9.95 -29.32
N LEU A 170 2.74 9.03 -28.38
CA LEU A 170 2.97 7.63 -28.70
C LEU A 170 1.64 6.90 -28.97
N PRO A 171 1.55 6.06 -30.02
CA PRO A 171 0.35 5.30 -30.34
C PRO A 171 0.19 4.08 -29.41
N VAL A 172 0.18 4.32 -28.08
CA VAL A 172 0.04 3.29 -27.04
C VAL A 172 -1.30 3.45 -26.34
N SER A 173 -1.98 2.34 -26.08
CA SER A 173 -3.25 2.35 -25.37
C SER A 173 -3.14 3.08 -24.02
N PRO A 174 -4.05 4.03 -23.70
CA PRO A 174 -4.09 4.71 -22.41
C PRO A 174 -4.21 3.74 -21.22
N TYR A 175 -4.87 2.61 -21.40
CA TYR A 175 -5.00 1.58 -20.38
C TYR A 175 -3.66 0.89 -20.07
N LEU A 176 -2.81 0.70 -21.08
CA LEU A 176 -1.47 0.14 -20.85
C LEU A 176 -0.57 1.16 -20.14
N THR A 177 -0.56 2.41 -20.62
CA THR A 177 0.26 3.46 -20.01
C THR A 177 -0.19 3.81 -18.61
N ALA A 178 -1.48 3.61 -18.27
CA ALA A 178 -2.01 3.81 -16.92
C ALA A 178 -1.28 2.99 -15.83
N PHE A 179 -0.80 1.80 -16.15
CA PHE A 179 -0.02 1.00 -15.21
C PHE A 179 1.39 1.55 -14.96
N PHE A 180 1.91 2.39 -15.84
CA PHE A 180 3.29 2.87 -15.76
C PHE A 180 3.42 4.34 -15.35
N TRP A 181 2.70 5.27 -16.01
CA TRP A 181 2.87 6.73 -15.78
C TRP A 181 1.67 7.61 -16.17
N ASN A 182 0.64 7.08 -16.83
CA ASN A 182 -0.49 7.90 -17.28
C ASN A 182 -1.26 8.49 -16.09
N THR A 183 -1.80 9.70 -16.29
CA THR A 183 -2.57 10.47 -15.29
C THR A 183 -4.08 10.36 -15.46
N GLY A 184 -4.57 9.38 -16.23
CA GLY A 184 -6.01 9.12 -16.38
C GLY A 184 -6.68 8.82 -15.03
N ALA A 185 -7.98 9.09 -14.93
CA ALA A 185 -8.76 8.96 -13.69
C ALA A 185 -8.76 7.53 -13.09
N TRP A 186 -8.43 6.53 -13.87
CA TRP A 186 -8.29 5.12 -13.46
C TRP A 186 -6.85 4.71 -13.09
N SER A 187 -5.87 5.63 -13.19
CA SER A 187 -4.47 5.38 -12.86
C SER A 187 -4.16 5.87 -11.45
N TYR A 188 -4.49 5.07 -10.43
CA TYR A 188 -4.24 5.43 -9.04
C TYR A 188 -2.80 5.14 -8.60
N PHE A 189 -2.27 3.97 -8.95
CA PHE A 189 -0.94 3.53 -8.52
C PHE A 189 -0.08 3.08 -9.70
N PRO A 190 0.34 4.00 -10.60
CA PRO A 190 1.25 3.67 -11.68
C PRO A 190 2.64 3.30 -11.14
N VAL A 191 3.43 2.57 -11.94
CA VAL A 191 4.82 2.21 -11.58
C VAL A 191 5.64 3.45 -11.21
N PHE A 192 5.49 4.54 -11.96
CA PHE A 192 6.10 5.83 -11.65
C PHE A 192 5.08 6.76 -10.99
N PRO A 193 5.32 7.22 -9.74
CA PRO A 193 6.53 7.11 -8.91
C PRO A 193 6.51 5.94 -7.90
N TRP A 194 5.46 5.16 -7.82
CA TRP A 194 5.16 4.26 -6.70
C TRP A 194 6.15 3.11 -6.50
N LEU A 195 6.78 2.60 -7.58
CA LEU A 195 7.84 1.60 -7.48
C LEU A 195 9.01 2.09 -6.60
N GLY A 196 9.24 3.40 -6.52
CA GLY A 196 10.28 3.99 -5.68
C GLY A 196 10.18 3.51 -4.22
N TYR A 197 8.98 3.41 -3.65
CA TYR A 197 8.82 2.92 -2.26
C TYR A 197 9.20 1.45 -2.10
N VAL A 198 8.92 0.61 -3.10
CA VAL A 198 9.33 -0.80 -3.08
C VAL A 198 10.86 -0.89 -3.11
N LEU A 199 11.51 -0.10 -3.97
CA LEU A 199 12.96 -0.08 -4.11
C LEU A 199 13.65 0.47 -2.85
N ILE A 200 13.07 1.50 -2.20
CA ILE A 200 13.56 2.01 -0.90
C ILE A 200 13.47 0.93 0.18
N GLY A 201 12.35 0.23 0.25
CA GLY A 201 12.20 -0.88 1.21
C GLY A 201 13.23 -1.97 0.99
N TYR A 202 13.50 -2.31 -0.28
CA TYR A 202 14.53 -3.26 -0.67
C TYR A 202 15.94 -2.76 -0.27
N ALA A 203 16.30 -1.52 -0.63
CA ALA A 203 17.57 -0.89 -0.25
C ALA A 203 17.74 -0.83 1.27
N PHE A 204 16.69 -0.42 2.00
CA PHE A 204 16.72 -0.38 3.47
C PHE A 204 17.02 -1.76 4.08
N ARG A 205 16.46 -2.84 3.53
CA ARG A 205 16.80 -4.20 3.98
C ARG A 205 18.26 -4.55 3.73
N LEU A 206 18.83 -4.13 2.62
CA LEU A 206 20.26 -4.32 2.35
C LEU A 206 21.15 -3.49 3.28
N PHE A 207 20.79 -2.23 3.55
CA PHE A 207 21.47 -1.40 4.55
C PHE A 207 21.43 -2.05 5.94
N MET A 208 20.27 -2.61 6.33
CA MET A 208 20.12 -3.32 7.60
C MET A 208 20.94 -4.62 7.71
N LYS A 209 21.53 -5.13 6.63
CA LYS A 209 22.50 -6.22 6.69
C LYS A 209 23.93 -5.71 7.07
N GLN A 210 24.21 -4.42 6.97
CA GLN A 210 25.51 -3.82 7.23
C GLN A 210 25.64 -3.44 8.72
N PRO A 211 26.63 -3.97 9.47
CA PRO A 211 26.81 -3.65 10.89
C PRO A 211 26.96 -2.16 11.17
N SER A 212 27.75 -1.46 10.35
CA SER A 212 27.98 -0.02 10.47
C SER A 212 26.69 0.81 10.38
N PHE A 213 25.76 0.40 9.51
CA PHE A 213 24.47 1.06 9.39
C PHE A 213 23.58 0.77 10.62
N GLN A 214 23.58 -0.47 11.11
CA GLN A 214 22.85 -0.84 12.33
C GLN A 214 23.34 -0.03 13.55
N GLU A 215 24.65 0.09 13.72
CA GLU A 215 25.26 0.90 14.76
C GLU A 215 24.89 2.38 14.63
N PHE A 216 24.91 2.92 13.40
CA PHE A 216 24.54 4.32 13.14
C PHE A 216 23.10 4.61 13.56
N ILE A 217 22.12 3.78 13.13
CA ILE A 217 20.69 4.00 13.45
C ILE A 217 20.33 3.66 14.91
N ALA A 218 21.18 2.89 15.60
CA ALA A 218 21.01 2.57 17.01
C ALA A 218 21.42 3.72 17.93
N LYS A 219 22.22 4.69 17.44
CA LYS A 219 22.65 5.85 18.25
C LYS A 219 21.45 6.66 18.71
N GLU A 220 21.46 7.04 19.99
CA GLU A 220 20.35 7.82 20.58
C GLU A 220 20.14 9.16 19.87
N HIS A 221 21.21 9.86 19.51
CA HIS A 221 21.13 11.13 18.78
C HIS A 221 20.38 10.97 17.45
N PHE A 222 20.62 9.88 16.69
CA PHE A 222 19.89 9.60 15.46
C PHE A 222 18.40 9.32 15.72
N ARG A 223 18.10 8.58 16.79
CA ARG A 223 16.71 8.29 17.18
C ARG A 223 15.97 9.56 17.54
N TYR A 224 16.54 10.43 18.38
CA TYR A 224 15.96 11.72 18.74
C TYR A 224 15.81 12.65 17.55
N PHE A 225 16.80 12.66 16.65
CA PHE A 225 16.75 13.45 15.41
C PHE A 225 15.56 13.04 14.51
N ILE A 226 15.38 11.74 14.29
CA ILE A 226 14.26 11.22 13.49
C ILE A 226 12.90 11.52 14.15
N MET A 227 12.82 11.36 15.49
CA MET A 227 11.60 11.68 16.23
C MET A 227 11.29 13.18 16.18
N GLY A 228 12.31 14.04 16.27
CA GLY A 228 12.16 15.49 16.14
C GLY A 228 11.66 15.89 14.76
N ILE A 229 12.22 15.33 13.69
CA ILE A 229 11.72 15.54 12.31
C ILE A 229 10.25 15.10 12.21
N TRP A 230 9.91 13.94 12.75
CA TRP A 230 8.55 13.42 12.66
C TRP A 230 7.55 14.33 13.41
N VAL A 231 7.90 14.78 14.60
CA VAL A 231 7.08 15.75 15.35
C VAL A 231 6.91 17.04 14.55
N MET A 232 7.99 17.56 13.95
CA MET A 232 7.93 18.75 13.11
C MET A 232 7.01 18.55 11.90
N ILE A 233 7.08 17.38 11.23
CA ILE A 233 6.16 17.01 10.15
C ILE A 233 4.71 17.01 10.65
N LEU A 234 4.42 16.38 11.81
CA LEU A 234 3.07 16.34 12.36
C LEU A 234 2.53 17.73 12.70
N ILE A 235 3.34 18.61 13.27
CA ILE A 235 2.96 19.99 13.58
C ILE A 235 2.64 20.77 12.29
N THR A 236 3.34 20.50 11.20
CA THR A 236 3.16 21.20 9.93
C THR A 236 2.06 20.65 9.03
N ILE A 237 1.37 19.58 9.42
CA ILE A 237 0.27 18.97 8.63
C ILE A 237 -0.80 19.96 8.17
N PRO A 238 -1.32 20.89 9.02
CA PRO A 238 -2.34 21.83 8.58
C PRO A 238 -1.89 22.71 7.41
N TRP A 239 -0.61 23.04 7.35
CA TRP A 239 0.00 23.76 6.23
C TRP A 239 0.42 22.84 5.10
N ALA A 240 0.81 21.60 5.41
CA ALA A 240 1.23 20.60 4.44
C ALA A 240 0.08 20.15 3.51
N SER A 241 -1.18 20.25 3.91
CA SER A 241 -2.32 19.99 3.01
C SER A 241 -2.37 20.98 1.85
N GLY A 242 -1.99 22.25 2.07
CA GLY A 242 -1.75 23.23 1.03
C GLY A 242 -0.46 22.97 0.24
N ILE A 243 0.62 22.68 0.95
CA ILE A 243 1.94 22.37 0.38
C ILE A 243 1.90 21.06 -0.39
N THR A 244 1.13 20.04 0.05
CA THR A 244 1.00 18.78 -0.66
C THR A 244 0.46 18.99 -2.07
N ARG A 245 -0.47 19.90 -2.27
CA ARG A 245 -0.95 20.26 -3.62
C ARG A 245 0.15 20.87 -4.48
N HIS A 246 1.06 21.64 -3.90
CA HIS A 246 2.22 22.23 -4.61
C HIS A 246 3.42 21.28 -4.71
N LEU A 247 3.63 20.39 -3.72
CA LEU A 247 4.72 19.42 -3.71
C LEU A 247 4.44 18.17 -4.53
N THR A 248 3.16 17.87 -4.80
CA THR A 248 2.76 16.65 -5.53
C THR A 248 2.77 16.79 -7.04
N GLY A 249 3.06 17.98 -7.59
CA GLY A 249 2.98 18.22 -9.02
C GLY A 249 1.53 18.26 -9.53
N THR A 250 1.35 18.14 -10.84
CA THR A 250 0.06 18.28 -11.53
C THR A 250 -0.95 17.16 -11.25
N GLY A 251 -0.47 16.01 -10.75
CA GLY A 251 -1.27 14.79 -10.57
C GLY A 251 -1.77 14.51 -9.14
N GLY A 252 -1.51 15.39 -8.17
CA GLY A 252 -1.90 15.16 -6.77
C GLY A 252 -1.19 13.98 -6.12
N TYR A 253 -1.84 13.36 -5.12
CA TYR A 253 -1.26 12.26 -4.34
C TYR A 253 -0.83 11.05 -5.19
N TYR A 254 -1.62 10.65 -6.17
CA TYR A 254 -1.35 9.45 -6.96
C TYR A 254 -0.19 9.61 -7.96
N HIS A 255 0.10 10.83 -8.39
CA HIS A 255 1.13 11.15 -9.40
C HIS A 255 2.18 12.13 -8.87
N HIS A 256 2.58 11.93 -7.61
CA HIS A 256 3.50 12.81 -6.91
C HIS A 256 4.95 12.73 -7.45
N GLY A 257 5.69 13.82 -7.25
CA GLY A 257 7.10 13.91 -7.60
C GLY A 257 8.05 13.62 -6.44
N ILE A 258 9.33 13.88 -6.69
CA ILE A 258 10.45 13.62 -5.77
C ILE A 258 10.31 14.33 -4.41
N LEU A 259 9.70 15.51 -4.36
CA LEU A 259 9.55 16.27 -3.11
C LEU A 259 8.61 15.57 -2.14
N PHE A 260 7.41 15.15 -2.62
CA PHE A 260 6.50 14.38 -1.79
C PHE A 260 7.10 13.01 -1.44
N PHE A 261 7.78 12.38 -2.39
CA PHE A 261 8.47 11.11 -2.14
C PHE A 261 9.47 11.24 -0.99
N GLY A 262 10.35 12.25 -1.02
CA GLY A 262 11.32 12.53 0.04
C GLY A 262 10.65 12.83 1.40
N TRP A 263 9.58 13.65 1.39
CA TRP A 263 8.79 13.93 2.57
C TRP A 263 8.16 12.66 3.15
N ALA A 264 7.59 11.80 2.30
CA ALA A 264 7.00 10.52 2.72
C ALA A 264 8.06 9.55 3.30
N LEU A 265 9.29 9.56 2.78
CA LEU A 265 10.39 8.77 3.35
C LEU A 265 10.75 9.24 4.78
N LEU A 266 10.86 10.54 5.00
CA LEU A 266 11.12 11.11 6.33
C LEU A 266 9.97 10.79 7.28
N PHE A 267 8.74 10.94 6.81
CA PHE A 267 7.55 10.57 7.56
C PHE A 267 7.57 9.08 7.95
N MET A 268 7.83 8.18 7.01
CA MET A 268 7.91 6.74 7.27
C MET A 268 9.03 6.38 8.26
N ALA A 269 10.17 7.07 8.24
CA ALA A 269 11.25 6.83 9.19
C ALA A 269 10.81 7.12 10.64
N GLY A 270 10.12 8.25 10.87
CA GLY A 270 9.55 8.58 12.17
C GLY A 270 8.43 7.64 12.58
N TYR A 271 7.55 7.30 11.63
CA TYR A 271 6.45 6.37 11.86
C TYR A 271 6.94 4.96 12.24
N LEU A 272 7.98 4.47 11.59
CA LEU A 272 8.64 3.21 11.95
C LEU A 272 9.16 3.26 13.40
N ARG A 273 9.86 4.34 13.79
CA ARG A 273 10.38 4.51 15.16
C ARG A 273 9.26 4.58 16.20
N PHE A 274 8.21 5.31 15.91
CA PHE A 274 7.03 5.36 16.77
C PHE A 274 6.39 3.97 16.93
N THR A 275 6.26 3.22 15.84
CA THR A 275 5.66 1.88 15.85
C THR A 275 6.56 0.86 16.58
N GLU A 276 7.88 0.96 16.45
CA GLU A 276 8.84 0.17 17.23
C GLU A 276 8.71 0.47 18.73
N TRP A 277 8.65 1.76 19.09
CA TRP A 277 8.45 2.18 20.48
C TRP A 277 7.13 1.65 21.04
N LEU A 278 6.04 1.80 20.31
CA LEU A 278 4.72 1.32 20.69
C LEU A 278 4.71 -0.20 20.87
N GLN A 279 5.32 -0.95 19.95
CA GLN A 279 5.43 -2.41 20.03
C GLN A 279 6.23 -2.85 21.27
N ASN A 280 7.30 -2.16 21.60
CA ASN A 280 8.18 -2.54 22.73
C ASN A 280 7.55 -2.23 24.10
N HIS A 281 6.73 -1.18 24.19
CA HIS A 281 6.16 -0.74 25.49
C HIS A 281 4.73 -1.24 25.71
N GLN A 282 3.96 -1.44 24.64
CA GLN A 282 2.53 -1.71 24.70
C GLN A 282 2.11 -2.97 23.89
N GLY A 283 3.09 -3.70 23.31
CA GLY A 283 2.85 -4.75 22.31
C GLY A 283 1.92 -5.88 22.78
N GLU A 284 1.82 -6.12 24.08
CA GLU A 284 0.98 -7.17 24.64
C GLU A 284 -0.49 -6.77 24.85
N GLN A 285 -0.84 -5.51 24.63
CA GLN A 285 -2.23 -5.06 24.72
C GLN A 285 -3.11 -5.73 23.66
N SER A 286 -4.33 -6.09 24.05
CA SER A 286 -5.30 -6.80 23.19
C SER A 286 -5.60 -6.03 21.90
N PHE A 287 -5.69 -4.71 21.97
CA PHE A 287 -5.90 -3.85 20.81
C PHE A 287 -4.75 -3.97 19.81
N LEU A 288 -3.49 -3.89 20.25
CA LEU A 288 -2.34 -4.02 19.35
C LEU A 288 -2.18 -5.43 18.77
N ARG A 289 -2.58 -6.46 19.53
CA ARG A 289 -2.66 -7.84 18.98
C ARG A 289 -3.68 -7.94 17.87
N MET A 290 -4.84 -7.30 18.04
CA MET A 290 -5.86 -7.23 16.98
C MET A 290 -5.33 -6.49 15.74
N VAL A 291 -4.70 -5.33 15.90
CA VAL A 291 -4.10 -4.58 14.79
C VAL A 291 -3.03 -5.42 14.07
N ARG A 292 -2.15 -6.10 14.80
CA ARG A 292 -1.18 -7.03 14.18
C ARG A 292 -1.83 -8.15 13.39
N TRP A 293 -2.98 -8.66 13.86
CA TRP A 293 -3.72 -9.68 13.14
C TRP A 293 -4.17 -9.18 11.74
N PHE A 294 -4.67 -7.95 11.64
CA PHE A 294 -4.97 -7.32 10.34
C PHE A 294 -3.71 -7.25 9.45
N GLY A 295 -2.57 -6.85 10.01
CA GLY A 295 -1.30 -6.79 9.28
C GLY A 295 -0.77 -8.15 8.84
N GLN A 296 -1.06 -9.22 9.58
CA GLN A 296 -0.72 -10.59 9.20
C GLN A 296 -1.54 -11.09 8.02
N HIS A 297 -2.76 -10.60 7.85
CA HIS A 297 -3.71 -11.02 6.83
C HIS A 297 -4.03 -9.91 5.82
N VAL A 298 -3.11 -8.97 5.65
CA VAL A 298 -3.31 -7.73 4.88
C VAL A 298 -3.93 -7.95 3.50
N THR A 299 -3.45 -8.91 2.71
CA THR A 299 -3.98 -9.17 1.36
C THR A 299 -5.42 -9.67 1.38
N LEU A 300 -5.75 -10.56 2.33
CA LEU A 300 -7.11 -11.08 2.49
C LEU A 300 -8.08 -9.97 2.89
N VAL A 301 -7.70 -9.19 3.90
CA VAL A 301 -8.46 -8.04 4.38
C VAL A 301 -8.65 -7.00 3.26
N TYR A 302 -7.59 -6.71 2.50
CA TYR A 302 -7.63 -5.81 1.36
C TYR A 302 -8.66 -6.24 0.30
N VAL A 303 -8.64 -7.51 -0.08
CA VAL A 303 -9.56 -8.05 -1.09
C VAL A 303 -11.01 -7.97 -0.58
N ILE A 304 -11.27 -8.45 0.65
CA ILE A 304 -12.63 -8.51 1.19
C ILE A 304 -13.22 -7.10 1.36
N GLN A 305 -12.47 -6.15 1.95
CA GLN A 305 -12.98 -4.80 2.15
C GLN A 305 -13.31 -4.10 0.81
N TRP A 306 -12.47 -4.30 -0.23
CA TRP A 306 -12.76 -3.73 -1.54
C TRP A 306 -13.97 -4.37 -2.24
N LEU A 307 -14.18 -5.68 -2.09
CA LEU A 307 -15.39 -6.34 -2.59
C LEU A 307 -16.65 -5.76 -1.94
N ILE A 308 -16.58 -5.41 -0.65
CA ILE A 308 -17.71 -4.82 0.07
C ILE A 308 -17.90 -3.36 -0.36
N ILE A 309 -16.89 -2.51 -0.18
CA ILE A 309 -16.97 -1.07 -0.42
C ILE A 309 -17.32 -0.80 -1.89
N GLY A 310 -16.62 -1.43 -2.83
CA GLY A 310 -16.80 -1.16 -4.24
C GLY A 310 -18.18 -1.55 -4.77
N ASN A 311 -18.78 -2.65 -4.27
CA ASN A 311 -20.12 -3.03 -4.68
C ASN A 311 -21.23 -2.26 -3.94
N LEU A 312 -20.94 -1.66 -2.79
CA LEU A 312 -21.86 -0.75 -2.10
C LEU A 312 -21.78 0.69 -2.64
N ALA A 313 -20.64 1.07 -3.23
CA ALA A 313 -20.41 2.41 -3.73
C ALA A 313 -21.50 2.95 -4.67
N PRO A 314 -22.04 2.19 -5.66
CA PRO A 314 -23.12 2.70 -6.51
C PRO A 314 -24.41 3.08 -5.77
N VAL A 315 -24.62 2.55 -4.56
CA VAL A 315 -25.82 2.84 -3.74
C VAL A 315 -25.58 4.03 -2.82
N PHE A 316 -24.38 4.16 -2.26
CA PHE A 316 -24.04 5.15 -1.22
C PHE A 316 -23.12 6.25 -1.70
N TYR A 317 -22.90 6.36 -3.01
CA TYR A 317 -21.95 7.31 -3.59
C TYR A 317 -22.24 8.73 -3.14
N GLN A 318 -21.25 9.35 -2.48
CA GLN A 318 -21.29 10.73 -2.00
C GLN A 318 -22.55 11.13 -1.21
N SER A 319 -23.14 10.20 -0.46
CA SER A 319 -24.42 10.42 0.25
C SER A 319 -24.28 10.41 1.78
N GLN A 320 -23.11 10.06 2.31
CA GLN A 320 -22.94 9.84 3.75
C GLN A 320 -22.27 11.02 4.44
N ASN A 321 -22.84 11.48 5.55
CA ASN A 321 -22.23 12.50 6.41
C ASN A 321 -21.13 11.88 7.29
N VAL A 322 -20.38 12.73 8.01
CA VAL A 322 -19.24 12.34 8.87
C VAL A 322 -19.64 11.26 9.89
N PHE A 323 -20.78 11.39 10.55
CA PHE A 323 -21.23 10.42 11.55
C PHE A 323 -21.54 9.05 10.91
N GLN A 324 -22.23 9.05 9.79
CA GLN A 324 -22.52 7.84 9.02
C GLN A 324 -21.23 7.17 8.52
N MET A 325 -20.23 7.94 8.10
CA MET A 325 -18.92 7.39 7.70
C MET A 325 -18.21 6.67 8.84
N VAL A 326 -18.26 7.21 10.08
CA VAL A 326 -17.70 6.52 11.26
C VAL A 326 -18.42 5.17 11.50
N LEU A 327 -19.74 5.16 11.38
CA LEU A 327 -20.52 3.92 11.49
C LEU A 327 -20.17 2.92 10.37
N TRP A 328 -20.06 3.39 9.11
CA TRP A 328 -19.65 2.56 7.99
C TRP A 328 -18.25 2.00 8.16
N PHE A 329 -17.30 2.80 8.62
CA PHE A 329 -15.94 2.33 8.92
C PHE A 329 -15.96 1.19 9.95
N GLY A 330 -16.69 1.37 11.06
CA GLY A 330 -16.84 0.33 12.08
C GLY A 330 -17.48 -0.94 11.53
N PHE A 331 -18.59 -0.80 10.80
CA PHE A 331 -19.31 -1.91 10.18
C PHE A 331 -18.46 -2.68 9.16
N ILE A 332 -17.82 -1.98 8.22
CA ILE A 332 -16.98 -2.61 7.19
C ILE A 332 -15.76 -3.28 7.81
N THR A 333 -15.13 -2.65 8.81
CA THR A 333 -14.01 -3.27 9.53
C THR A 333 -14.43 -4.56 10.21
N LEU A 334 -15.56 -4.54 10.91
CA LEU A 334 -16.10 -5.73 11.60
C LEU A 334 -16.46 -6.86 10.62
N ILE A 335 -17.24 -6.57 9.57
CA ILE A 335 -17.64 -7.59 8.61
C ILE A 335 -16.43 -8.15 7.85
N THR A 336 -15.46 -7.31 7.50
CA THR A 336 -14.21 -7.74 6.87
C THR A 336 -13.42 -8.68 7.79
N ALA A 337 -13.33 -8.37 9.08
CA ALA A 337 -12.68 -9.23 10.06
C ALA A 337 -13.39 -10.59 10.19
N LEU A 338 -14.73 -10.58 10.32
CA LEU A 338 -15.53 -11.81 10.42
C LEU A 338 -15.41 -12.70 9.18
N LEU A 339 -15.51 -12.12 7.99
CA LEU A 339 -15.35 -12.86 6.74
C LEU A 339 -13.92 -13.40 6.57
N SER A 340 -12.90 -12.63 6.98
CA SER A 340 -11.51 -13.07 6.97
C SER A 340 -11.30 -14.26 7.93
N LEU A 341 -11.85 -14.22 9.13
CA LEU A 341 -11.79 -15.31 10.10
C LEU A 341 -12.52 -16.57 9.58
N ALA A 342 -13.71 -16.40 9.00
CA ALA A 342 -14.47 -17.50 8.39
C ALA A 342 -13.67 -18.18 7.27
N TYR A 343 -13.09 -17.39 6.36
CA TYR A 343 -12.25 -17.90 5.28
C TYR A 343 -11.03 -18.68 5.81
N LEU A 344 -10.33 -18.14 6.82
CA LEU A 344 -9.15 -18.79 7.41
C LEU A 344 -9.53 -20.11 8.10
N LYS A 345 -10.68 -20.17 8.77
CA LYS A 345 -11.19 -21.38 9.40
C LYS A 345 -11.53 -22.47 8.38
N ILE A 346 -12.24 -22.09 7.31
CA ILE A 346 -12.61 -22.99 6.20
C ILE A 346 -11.35 -23.52 5.53
N ARG A 347 -10.39 -22.66 5.19
CA ARG A 347 -9.12 -23.03 4.60
C ARG A 347 -8.35 -24.02 5.48
N GLY A 348 -8.29 -23.76 6.80
CA GLY A 348 -7.61 -24.64 7.76
C GLY A 348 -8.25 -26.02 7.83
N PHE A 349 -9.58 -26.08 7.76
CA PHE A 349 -10.32 -27.35 7.73
C PHE A 349 -9.96 -28.20 6.49
N PHE A 350 -9.97 -27.60 5.30
CA PHE A 350 -9.59 -28.32 4.07
C PHE A 350 -8.12 -28.72 4.02
N GLN A 351 -7.20 -27.95 4.59
CA GLN A 351 -5.79 -28.33 4.70
C GLN A 351 -5.58 -29.53 5.65
N GLY A 352 -6.35 -29.60 6.73
CA GLY A 352 -6.34 -30.76 7.65
C GLY A 352 -6.82 -32.06 7.00
N LEU A 353 -7.78 -31.98 6.06
CA LEU A 353 -8.28 -33.15 5.33
C LEU A 353 -7.30 -33.74 4.29
N HIS A 354 -6.30 -32.94 3.84
CA HIS A 354 -5.29 -33.42 2.90
C HIS A 354 -4.03 -34.02 3.57
N HIS A 355 -3.95 -33.95 4.89
CA HIS A 355 -2.80 -34.44 5.68
C HIS A 355 -3.19 -35.57 6.69
N GLY A 356 -4.45 -35.98 6.73
CA GLY A 356 -4.94 -37.17 7.41
C GLY A 356 -5.22 -38.26 6.39
#